data_6fac97c5a5f226dfe7f6672657ff6dd9
#
_entry.id   6fac97c5a5f226dfe7f6672657ff6dd9
#
_cell.length_a   1.000
_cell.length_b   1.000
_cell.length_c   1.000
_cell.angle_alpha   90.00
_cell.angle_beta   90.00
_cell.angle_gamma   90.00
#
_symmetry.space_group_name_H-M   'P 1'
#
loop_
_entity.id
_entity.type
_entity.pdbx_description
1 polymer ?
#
loop_
_entity_poly.entity_id
_entity_poly.type
_entity_poly.pdbx_seq_one_letter_code
_entity_poly.pdbx_strand_id
1 'polypeptide(L)'
;MQARMLMAGALFSGAMMLPAPHAGSVTTRYKVAQSVTQDVDATSAGGPKQHSVVKFTSYVQLTLTDTTGGRSIKMVVDSIHADSLPAGAPAEMLAKAKGAIVTGFVDAKGKVSNVKANGDAGGIPLTNLVSHLVPPVRPPLKMGDAWTDTTTSSNDTPGMSTKTVTNFKVTGSETRGGVKASKVDGAFSSSIVGTQETPNGSADIDGTGTGTLTYFIGPDGSVVGGNASSTSNLNVTLAAQGVSVPVVLSTTVEITPLP
;
A
#
# COMPACT_ATOMS: atom_id res chain seq x y z
N MET A 1 -82.48 12.13 -22.47
CA MET A 1 -81.12 12.77 -22.28
C MET A 1 -80.29 11.93 -21.36
N GLN A 2 -79.33 11.23 -21.94
CA GLN A 2 -78.54 10.22 -21.24
C GLN A 2 -77.24 10.89 -20.68
N ALA A 3 -76.97 10.81 -19.36
CA ALA A 3 -75.77 11.21 -18.74
C ALA A 3 -74.76 10.02 -18.78
N ARG A 4 -73.59 10.19 -19.40
CA ARG A 4 -72.48 9.23 -19.42
C ARG A 4 -71.55 9.54 -18.22
N MET A 5 -71.44 8.55 -17.34
CA MET A 5 -70.50 8.52 -16.19
C MET A 5 -69.15 8.05 -16.70
N LEU A 6 -68.09 8.89 -16.58
CA LEU A 6 -66.71 8.53 -16.87
C LEU A 6 -66.07 8.06 -15.55
N MET A 7 -65.72 6.76 -15.50
CA MET A 7 -64.86 6.22 -14.44
C MET A 7 -63.40 6.49 -14.79
N ALA A 8 -62.70 7.27 -13.95
CA ALA A 8 -61.25 7.42 -14.00
C ALA A 8 -60.59 6.33 -13.14
N GLY A 9 -59.95 5.38 -13.79
CA GLY A 9 -59.15 4.34 -13.14
C GLY A 9 -57.80 4.94 -12.67
N ALA A 10 -57.57 4.97 -11.38
CA ALA A 10 -56.25 5.30 -10.81
C ALA A 10 -55.33 4.08 -10.89
N LEU A 11 -54.34 4.15 -11.75
CA LEU A 11 -53.22 3.20 -11.80
C LEU A 11 -52.26 3.52 -10.63
N PHE A 12 -52.32 2.72 -9.58
CA PHE A 12 -51.28 2.68 -8.55
C PHE A 12 -50.03 2.04 -9.13
N SER A 13 -49.05 2.83 -9.56
CA SER A 13 -47.69 2.37 -9.84
C SER A 13 -46.99 2.15 -8.54
N GLY A 14 -47.03 0.93 -8.00
CA GLY A 14 -46.22 0.48 -6.90
C GLY A 14 -44.75 0.45 -7.35
N ALA A 15 -43.98 1.47 -7.00
CA ALA A 15 -42.54 1.42 -7.10
C ALA A 15 -42.05 0.34 -6.10
N MET A 16 -41.67 -0.85 -6.61
CA MET A 16 -40.92 -1.82 -5.85
C MET A 16 -39.58 -1.13 -5.50
N MET A 17 -39.45 -0.65 -4.29
CA MET A 17 -38.14 -0.34 -3.71
C MET A 17 -37.37 -1.66 -3.61
N LEU A 18 -36.45 -1.89 -4.55
CA LEU A 18 -35.43 -2.93 -4.40
C LEU A 18 -34.67 -2.59 -3.11
N PRO A 19 -34.47 -3.55 -2.18
CA PRO A 19 -33.67 -3.31 -1.01
C PRO A 19 -32.29 -2.84 -1.47
N ALA A 20 -31.82 -1.71 -0.92
CA ALA A 20 -30.47 -1.25 -1.17
C ALA A 20 -29.51 -2.39 -0.81
N PRO A 21 -28.52 -2.71 -1.66
CA PRO A 21 -27.54 -3.73 -1.35
C PRO A 21 -26.93 -3.39 0.02
N HIS A 22 -27.02 -4.34 0.95
CA HIS A 22 -26.38 -4.20 2.26
C HIS A 22 -24.88 -4.03 1.99
N ALA A 23 -24.34 -2.89 2.35
CA ALA A 23 -22.90 -2.64 2.26
C ALA A 23 -22.17 -3.70 3.07
N GLY A 24 -21.57 -4.67 2.39
CA GLY A 24 -20.75 -5.70 3.02
C GLY A 24 -19.50 -5.04 3.61
N SER A 25 -19.09 -5.46 4.80
CA SER A 25 -17.84 -5.04 5.40
C SER A 25 -17.03 -6.26 5.75
N VAL A 26 -15.78 -6.32 5.30
CA VAL A 26 -14.82 -7.38 5.61
C VAL A 26 -13.69 -6.78 6.43
N THR A 27 -13.42 -7.37 7.59
CA THR A 27 -12.33 -6.95 8.46
C THR A 27 -11.35 -8.11 8.62
N THR A 28 -10.08 -7.84 8.36
CA THR A 28 -8.98 -8.80 8.50
C THR A 28 -7.86 -8.18 9.30
N ARG A 29 -7.25 -8.95 10.20
CA ARG A 29 -6.06 -8.55 10.94
C ARG A 29 -4.83 -9.11 10.24
N TYR A 30 -3.76 -8.33 10.22
CA TYR A 30 -2.51 -8.71 9.57
C TYR A 30 -1.32 -8.49 10.49
N LYS A 31 -0.36 -9.39 10.38
CA LYS A 31 1.04 -9.16 10.75
C LYS A 31 1.81 -8.83 9.48
N VAL A 32 2.47 -7.68 9.46
CA VAL A 32 3.35 -7.24 8.35
C VAL A 32 4.76 -7.11 8.91
N ALA A 33 5.64 -8.02 8.52
CA ALA A 33 7.05 -7.95 8.88
C ALA A 33 7.83 -7.30 7.74
N GLN A 34 8.66 -6.30 8.08
CA GLN A 34 9.48 -5.57 7.12
C GLN A 34 10.94 -5.55 7.56
N SER A 35 11.85 -5.69 6.60
CA SER A 35 13.28 -5.50 6.80
C SER A 35 13.81 -4.57 5.73
N VAL A 36 14.48 -3.50 6.14
CA VAL A 36 15.14 -2.54 5.25
C VAL A 36 16.63 -2.57 5.57
N THR A 37 17.43 -2.88 4.56
CA THR A 37 18.88 -2.76 4.62
C THR A 37 19.29 -1.54 3.81
N GLN A 38 20.13 -0.70 4.39
CA GLN A 38 20.66 0.49 3.74
C GLN A 38 22.19 0.45 3.75
N ASP A 39 22.78 0.56 2.57
CA ASP A 39 24.20 0.72 2.35
C ASP A 39 24.47 2.11 1.78
N VAL A 40 25.27 2.92 2.46
CA VAL A 40 25.64 4.28 2.06
C VAL A 40 27.14 4.34 1.83
N ASP A 41 27.58 4.73 0.64
CA ASP A 41 28.98 4.97 0.34
C ASP A 41 29.30 6.47 0.37
N ALA A 42 29.62 6.97 1.56
CA ALA A 42 29.95 8.38 1.78
C ALA A 42 31.43 8.73 1.53
N THR A 43 32.23 7.83 0.92
CA THR A 43 33.68 8.05 0.72
C THR A 43 33.98 9.25 -0.17
N SER A 44 33.13 9.53 -1.16
CA SER A 44 33.23 10.75 -2.00
C SER A 44 33.03 12.06 -1.22
N ALA A 45 32.28 12.00 -0.11
CA ALA A 45 32.05 13.12 0.81
C ALA A 45 33.03 13.13 2.00
N GLY A 46 34.08 12.30 1.97
CA GLY A 46 35.06 12.18 3.08
C GLY A 46 34.56 11.38 4.29
N GLY A 47 33.40 10.75 4.18
CA GLY A 47 32.82 9.91 5.23
C GLY A 47 33.13 8.41 5.05
N PRO A 48 32.85 7.58 6.05
CA PRO A 48 32.96 6.12 5.94
C PRO A 48 31.78 5.52 5.17
N LYS A 49 31.97 4.30 4.69
CA LYS A 49 30.84 3.45 4.29
C LYS A 49 30.00 3.09 5.51
N GLN A 50 28.69 3.15 5.35
CA GLN A 50 27.74 2.86 6.43
C GLN A 50 26.81 1.74 5.99
N HIS A 51 26.53 0.83 6.90
CA HIS A 51 25.57 -0.25 6.74
C HIS A 51 24.59 -0.21 7.90
N SER A 52 23.30 -0.22 7.58
CA SER A 52 22.25 -0.28 8.61
C SER A 52 21.16 -1.25 8.23
N VAL A 53 20.58 -1.89 9.23
CA VAL A 53 19.44 -2.80 9.07
C VAL A 53 18.35 -2.38 10.03
N VAL A 54 17.17 -2.14 9.49
CA VAL A 54 15.97 -1.83 10.26
C VAL A 54 14.97 -2.96 10.06
N LYS A 55 14.51 -3.55 11.15
CA LYS A 55 13.46 -4.58 11.12
C LYS A 55 12.32 -4.18 12.02
N PHE A 56 11.11 -4.24 11.51
CA PHE A 56 9.92 -3.97 12.30
C PHE A 56 8.76 -4.86 11.89
N THR A 57 7.90 -5.11 12.85
CA THR A 57 6.67 -5.88 12.68
C THR A 57 5.49 -5.01 13.06
N SER A 58 4.56 -4.81 12.13
CA SER A 58 3.32 -4.08 12.33
C SER A 58 2.16 -5.05 12.47
N TYR A 59 1.30 -4.82 13.43
CA TYR A 59 0.01 -5.48 13.59
C TYR A 59 -1.07 -4.48 13.24
N VAL A 60 -1.89 -4.80 12.26
CA VAL A 60 -2.90 -3.87 11.75
C VAL A 60 -4.23 -4.57 11.52
N GLN A 61 -5.31 -3.82 11.65
CA GLN A 61 -6.66 -4.24 11.30
C GLN A 61 -7.11 -3.48 10.06
N LEU A 62 -7.38 -4.18 8.96
CA LEU A 62 -7.88 -3.63 7.72
C LEU A 62 -9.36 -3.93 7.58
N THR A 63 -10.18 -2.91 7.38
CA THR A 63 -11.60 -3.01 7.07
C THR A 63 -11.85 -2.48 5.68
N LEU A 64 -12.44 -3.29 4.82
CA LEU A 64 -12.94 -2.91 3.50
C LEU A 64 -14.46 -2.92 3.54
N THR A 65 -15.09 -1.79 3.25
CA THR A 65 -16.55 -1.65 3.25
C THR A 65 -17.03 -1.31 1.84
N ASP A 66 -17.95 -2.11 1.30
CA ASP A 66 -18.52 -1.88 0.00
C ASP A 66 -19.28 -0.55 -0.04
N THR A 67 -19.03 0.24 -1.08
CA THR A 67 -19.65 1.55 -1.31
C THR A 67 -19.96 1.72 -2.78
N THR A 68 -20.68 2.77 -3.14
CA THR A 68 -20.92 3.07 -4.54
C THR A 68 -19.61 3.31 -5.29
N GLY A 69 -19.34 2.49 -6.30
CA GLY A 69 -18.16 2.61 -7.17
C GLY A 69 -16.89 1.94 -6.68
N GLY A 70 -16.93 1.25 -5.53
CA GLY A 70 -15.75 0.57 -4.99
C GLY A 70 -15.89 0.21 -3.52
N ARG A 71 -14.78 0.29 -2.79
CA ARG A 71 -14.70 0.01 -1.35
C ARG A 71 -13.98 1.13 -0.62
N SER A 72 -14.51 1.53 0.53
CA SER A 72 -13.75 2.37 1.48
C SER A 72 -12.75 1.53 2.23
N ILE A 73 -11.59 2.10 2.48
CA ILE A 73 -10.49 1.49 3.23
C ILE A 73 -10.42 2.17 4.60
N LYS A 74 -10.36 1.38 5.67
CA LYS A 74 -9.97 1.82 7.00
C LYS A 74 -8.95 0.84 7.55
N MET A 75 -7.73 1.29 7.81
CA MET A 75 -6.69 0.50 8.49
C MET A 75 -6.41 1.15 9.84
N VAL A 76 -6.36 0.35 10.88
CA VAL A 76 -6.00 0.75 12.24
C VAL A 76 -4.72 0.03 12.62
N VAL A 77 -3.74 0.76 13.14
CA VAL A 77 -2.50 0.18 13.65
C VAL A 77 -2.72 -0.27 15.09
N ASP A 78 -2.69 -1.57 15.34
CA ASP A 78 -2.80 -2.15 16.68
C ASP A 78 -1.48 -1.97 17.46
N SER A 79 -0.35 -2.26 16.81
CA SER A 79 0.99 -2.05 17.36
C SER A 79 2.07 -2.11 16.28
N ILE A 80 3.23 -1.50 16.57
CA ILE A 80 4.46 -1.67 15.79
C ILE A 80 5.59 -2.00 16.75
N HIS A 81 6.36 -3.02 16.44
CA HIS A 81 7.53 -3.45 17.19
C HIS A 81 8.76 -3.37 16.29
N ALA A 82 9.83 -2.79 16.76
CA ALA A 82 11.13 -2.83 16.09
C ALA A 82 11.99 -3.94 16.70
N ASP A 83 12.48 -4.82 15.84
CA ASP A 83 13.46 -5.84 16.21
C ASP A 83 14.88 -5.26 16.14
N SER A 84 15.08 -4.25 15.28
CA SER A 84 16.30 -3.44 15.23
C SER A 84 15.97 -2.02 14.76
N LEU A 85 16.59 -1.03 15.38
CA LEU A 85 16.53 0.37 15.00
C LEU A 85 17.95 0.89 14.76
N PRO A 86 18.13 1.88 13.88
CA PRO A 86 19.40 2.59 13.75
C PRO A 86 19.79 3.20 15.10
N ALA A 87 21.09 3.30 15.33
CA ALA A 87 21.61 3.95 16.53
C ALA A 87 21.05 5.39 16.62
N GLY A 88 20.44 5.72 17.77
CA GLY A 88 19.86 7.05 18.01
C GLY A 88 18.41 7.23 17.56
N ALA A 89 17.77 6.23 16.93
CA ALA A 89 16.35 6.32 16.62
C ALA A 89 15.51 6.16 17.90
N PRO A 90 14.62 7.12 18.23
CA PRO A 90 13.83 7.03 19.46
C PRO A 90 12.76 5.93 19.32
N ALA A 91 12.84 4.92 20.18
CA ALA A 91 11.84 3.83 20.24
C ALA A 91 10.41 4.35 20.49
N GLU A 92 10.28 5.51 21.13
CA GLU A 92 9.02 6.19 21.40
C GLU A 92 8.26 6.58 20.12
N MET A 93 8.96 6.78 18.99
CA MET A 93 8.32 7.07 17.70
C MET A 93 7.36 5.94 17.27
N LEU A 94 7.73 4.69 17.51
CA LEU A 94 6.89 3.55 17.16
C LEU A 94 5.64 3.46 18.04
N ALA A 95 5.75 3.86 19.31
CA ALA A 95 4.61 3.86 20.23
C ALA A 95 3.52 4.84 19.79
N LYS A 96 3.89 5.96 19.17
CA LYS A 96 2.95 6.97 18.65
C LYS A 96 2.09 6.46 17.50
N ALA A 97 2.59 5.49 16.73
CA ALA A 97 1.83 4.90 15.63
C ALA A 97 0.67 4.00 16.08
N LYS A 98 0.65 3.58 17.36
CA LYS A 98 -0.46 2.80 17.92
C LYS A 98 -1.76 3.60 17.91
N GLY A 99 -2.81 3.01 17.34
CA GLY A 99 -4.11 3.66 17.19
C GLY A 99 -4.19 4.62 15.99
N ALA A 100 -3.10 4.82 15.24
CA ALA A 100 -3.15 5.59 14.01
C ALA A 100 -4.13 4.94 13.01
N ILE A 101 -4.88 5.78 12.31
CA ILE A 101 -5.90 5.35 11.36
C ILE A 101 -5.47 5.81 9.98
N VAL A 102 -5.45 4.88 9.03
CA VAL A 102 -5.31 5.21 7.61
C VAL A 102 -6.63 4.95 6.92
N THR A 103 -7.09 5.92 6.16
CA THR A 103 -8.30 5.82 5.34
C THR A 103 -7.94 5.94 3.87
N GLY A 104 -8.81 5.41 3.00
CA GLY A 104 -8.62 5.46 1.56
C GLY A 104 -9.83 4.93 0.82
N PHE A 105 -9.68 4.80 -0.47
CA PHE A 105 -10.70 4.24 -1.35
C PHE A 105 -10.05 3.36 -2.42
N VAL A 106 -10.65 2.20 -2.69
CA VAL A 106 -10.30 1.34 -3.83
C VAL A 106 -11.48 1.29 -4.79
N ASP A 107 -11.25 1.69 -6.03
CA ASP A 107 -12.30 1.70 -7.06
C ASP A 107 -12.60 0.28 -7.59
N ALA A 108 -13.66 0.16 -8.40
CA ALA A 108 -14.05 -1.10 -9.04
C ALA A 108 -12.96 -1.66 -9.97
N LYS A 109 -11.94 -0.86 -10.29
CA LYS A 109 -10.77 -1.27 -11.08
C LYS A 109 -9.60 -1.75 -10.21
N GLY A 110 -9.73 -1.74 -8.89
CA GLY A 110 -8.69 -2.09 -7.94
C GLY A 110 -7.68 -0.97 -7.68
N LYS A 111 -7.92 0.25 -8.21
CA LYS A 111 -7.01 1.37 -8.00
C LYS A 111 -7.27 2.02 -6.65
N VAL A 112 -6.25 2.08 -5.82
CA VAL A 112 -6.27 2.76 -4.52
C VAL A 112 -6.07 4.27 -4.72
N SER A 113 -6.83 5.08 -4.00
CA SER A 113 -6.79 6.54 -4.04
C SER A 113 -7.17 7.16 -2.70
N ASN A 114 -6.91 8.45 -2.55
CA ASN A 114 -7.28 9.24 -1.36
C ASN A 114 -6.76 8.65 -0.04
N VAL A 115 -5.59 8.01 -0.07
CA VAL A 115 -4.98 7.44 1.13
C VAL A 115 -4.49 8.58 2.02
N LYS A 116 -4.97 8.58 3.27
CA LYS A 116 -4.62 9.60 4.28
C LYS A 116 -4.42 8.91 5.62
N ALA A 117 -3.33 9.24 6.28
CA ALA A 117 -3.09 8.85 7.66
C ALA A 117 -3.59 9.97 8.60
N ASN A 118 -4.36 9.61 9.62
CA ASN A 118 -4.78 10.47 10.71
C ASN A 118 -4.04 10.02 11.98
N GLY A 119 -3.41 10.96 12.65
CA GLY A 119 -2.59 10.73 13.83
C GLY A 119 -1.10 10.86 13.54
N ASP A 120 -0.33 11.01 14.62
CA ASP A 120 1.13 11.06 14.56
C ASP A 120 1.67 9.63 14.44
N ALA A 121 2.14 9.31 13.25
CA ALA A 121 2.75 8.01 12.97
C ALA A 121 4.24 7.94 13.35
N GLY A 122 4.77 8.96 14.03
CA GLY A 122 6.18 9.00 14.40
C GLY A 122 7.13 9.00 13.19
N GLY A 123 6.68 9.54 12.04
CA GLY A 123 7.46 9.54 10.79
C GLY A 123 7.42 8.23 10.02
N ILE A 124 6.61 7.24 10.45
CA ILE A 124 6.45 5.98 9.71
C ILE A 124 5.47 6.21 8.56
N PRO A 125 5.81 5.85 7.31
CA PRO A 125 4.93 5.99 6.16
C PRO A 125 3.82 4.91 6.17
N LEU A 126 2.83 5.06 7.06
CA LEU A 126 1.74 4.10 7.23
C LEU A 126 0.89 3.90 5.96
N THR A 127 0.88 4.90 5.08
CA THR A 127 0.21 4.83 3.77
C THR A 127 0.77 3.70 2.90
N ASN A 128 2.06 3.39 3.02
CA ASN A 128 2.71 2.30 2.28
C ASN A 128 2.19 0.92 2.71
N LEU A 129 1.77 0.76 3.98
CA LEU A 129 1.16 -0.50 4.44
C LEU A 129 -0.14 -0.81 3.70
N VAL A 130 -0.94 0.22 3.37
CA VAL A 130 -2.17 0.03 2.60
C VAL A 130 -1.88 -0.53 1.22
N SER A 131 -0.82 -0.06 0.54
CA SER A 131 -0.43 -0.54 -0.79
C SER A 131 -0.04 -2.02 -0.78
N HIS A 132 0.52 -2.52 0.31
CA HIS A 132 0.83 -3.95 0.47
C HIS A 132 -0.40 -4.79 0.80
N LEU A 133 -1.38 -4.24 1.51
CA LEU A 133 -2.57 -4.96 1.97
C LEU A 133 -3.75 -4.87 1.00
N VAL A 134 -3.74 -3.88 0.10
CA VAL A 134 -4.78 -3.65 -0.92
C VAL A 134 -4.10 -3.57 -2.30
N PRO A 135 -3.63 -4.72 -2.84
CA PRO A 135 -3.01 -4.74 -4.16
C PRO A 135 -4.04 -4.40 -5.25
N PRO A 136 -3.60 -3.89 -6.42
CA PRO A 136 -4.48 -3.53 -7.54
C PRO A 136 -4.96 -4.77 -8.29
N VAL A 137 -5.76 -5.60 -7.63
CA VAL A 137 -6.32 -6.84 -8.18
C VAL A 137 -7.83 -6.73 -8.37
N ARG A 138 -8.37 -7.47 -9.33
CA ARG A 138 -9.81 -7.48 -9.68
C ARG A 138 -10.33 -8.91 -9.72
N PRO A 139 -10.92 -9.41 -8.65
CA PRO A 139 -11.62 -10.69 -8.70
C PRO A 139 -12.84 -10.65 -9.65
N PRO A 140 -13.22 -11.77 -10.28
CA PRO A 140 -12.56 -13.08 -10.15
C PRO A 140 -11.27 -13.18 -10.98
N LEU A 141 -10.22 -13.76 -10.38
CA LEU A 141 -8.93 -13.98 -11.01
C LEU A 141 -8.90 -15.38 -11.68
N LYS A 142 -8.39 -15.44 -12.92
CA LYS A 142 -8.22 -16.69 -13.66
C LYS A 142 -6.75 -16.96 -13.93
N MET A 143 -6.38 -18.22 -13.93
CA MET A 143 -5.02 -18.64 -14.31
C MET A 143 -4.61 -18.04 -15.65
N GLY A 144 -3.45 -17.40 -15.68
CA GLY A 144 -2.91 -16.73 -16.87
C GLY A 144 -3.35 -15.27 -17.04
N ASP A 145 -4.30 -14.76 -16.27
CA ASP A 145 -4.63 -13.33 -16.28
C ASP A 145 -3.38 -12.51 -16.00
N ALA A 146 -3.17 -11.45 -16.78
CA ALA A 146 -2.04 -10.54 -16.61
C ALA A 146 -2.47 -9.10 -16.84
N TRP A 147 -1.86 -8.18 -16.08
CA TRP A 147 -2.10 -6.74 -16.23
C TRP A 147 -0.89 -5.94 -15.76
N THR A 148 -0.85 -4.69 -16.16
CA THR A 148 0.13 -3.72 -15.69
C THR A 148 -0.57 -2.66 -14.87
N ASP A 149 0.01 -2.30 -13.73
CA ASP A 149 -0.39 -1.14 -12.93
C ASP A 149 0.74 -0.12 -12.89
N THR A 150 0.37 1.15 -12.93
CA THR A 150 1.32 2.27 -12.81
C THR A 150 0.86 3.18 -11.69
N THR A 151 1.70 3.34 -10.69
CA THR A 151 1.48 4.25 -9.57
C THR A 151 2.49 5.38 -9.59
N THR A 152 2.06 6.57 -9.18
CA THR A 152 2.95 7.69 -8.90
C THR A 152 2.65 8.18 -7.51
N SER A 153 3.65 8.20 -6.64
CA SER A 153 3.59 8.75 -5.30
C SER A 153 4.45 10.01 -5.27
N SER A 154 3.86 11.11 -4.84
CA SER A 154 4.56 12.41 -4.70
C SER A 154 4.48 12.97 -3.29
N ASN A 155 3.95 12.18 -2.31
CA ASN A 155 3.44 12.77 -1.08
C ASN A 155 4.09 12.26 0.21
N ASP A 156 4.86 11.18 0.17
CA ASP A 156 5.39 10.58 1.41
C ASP A 156 6.61 11.35 1.95
N THR A 157 7.29 12.07 1.06
CA THR A 157 8.37 13.02 1.42
C THR A 157 8.22 14.24 0.54
N PRO A 158 8.03 15.45 1.10
CA PRO A 158 7.93 16.67 0.31
C PRO A 158 9.13 16.81 -0.63
N GLY A 159 8.86 17.08 -1.90
CA GLY A 159 9.91 17.21 -2.93
C GLY A 159 10.30 15.89 -3.60
N MET A 160 9.83 14.73 -3.14
CA MET A 160 10.12 13.42 -3.75
C MET A 160 8.97 12.95 -4.64
N SER A 161 9.32 12.30 -5.74
CA SER A 161 8.37 11.63 -6.65
C SER A 161 8.89 10.25 -7.00
N THR A 162 8.03 9.24 -6.85
CA THR A 162 8.32 7.86 -7.24
C THR A 162 7.27 7.40 -8.23
N LYS A 163 7.72 6.97 -9.42
CA LYS A 163 6.87 6.30 -10.41
C LYS A 163 7.20 4.82 -10.43
N THR A 164 6.23 3.96 -10.18
CA THR A 164 6.38 2.51 -10.18
C THR A 164 5.48 1.88 -11.24
N VAL A 165 6.05 0.99 -12.04
CA VAL A 165 5.33 0.16 -13.01
C VAL A 165 5.44 -1.28 -12.55
N THR A 166 4.31 -1.95 -12.32
CA THR A 166 4.24 -3.33 -11.87
C THR A 166 3.50 -4.18 -12.90
N ASN A 167 4.12 -5.26 -13.33
CA ASN A 167 3.51 -6.28 -14.19
C ASN A 167 3.08 -7.46 -13.33
N PHE A 168 1.79 -7.74 -13.30
CA PHE A 168 1.18 -8.82 -12.54
C PHE A 168 0.77 -9.98 -13.43
N LYS A 169 0.80 -11.20 -12.88
CA LYS A 169 0.30 -12.40 -13.54
C LYS A 169 -0.26 -13.38 -12.51
N VAL A 170 -1.40 -13.98 -12.81
CA VAL A 170 -1.95 -15.12 -12.05
C VAL A 170 -1.22 -16.39 -12.47
N THR A 171 -0.43 -16.97 -11.58
CA THR A 171 0.46 -18.10 -11.87
C THR A 171 0.00 -19.42 -11.29
N GLY A 172 -0.99 -19.38 -10.37
CA GLY A 172 -1.48 -20.60 -9.73
C GLY A 172 -2.63 -20.35 -8.75
N SER A 173 -2.94 -21.38 -7.99
CA SER A 173 -3.82 -21.30 -6.83
C SER A 173 -3.27 -22.16 -5.70
N GLU A 174 -3.49 -21.74 -4.45
CA GLU A 174 -3.02 -22.42 -3.25
C GLU A 174 -4.09 -22.28 -2.16
N THR A 175 -4.19 -23.27 -1.27
CA THR A 175 -5.05 -23.17 -0.08
C THR A 175 -4.22 -22.64 1.09
N ARG A 176 -4.62 -21.50 1.65
CA ARG A 176 -3.99 -20.85 2.80
C ARG A 176 -5.03 -20.55 3.87
N GLY A 177 -4.78 -20.99 5.09
CA GLY A 177 -5.74 -20.80 6.18
C GLY A 177 -7.14 -21.34 5.87
N GLY A 178 -7.25 -22.42 5.07
CA GLY A 178 -8.54 -22.98 4.63
C GLY A 178 -9.20 -22.25 3.45
N VAL A 179 -8.64 -21.13 2.98
CA VAL A 179 -9.15 -20.35 1.85
C VAL A 179 -8.40 -20.74 0.56
N LYS A 180 -9.14 -21.10 -0.49
CA LYS A 180 -8.57 -21.29 -1.83
C LYS A 180 -8.25 -19.91 -2.43
N ALA A 181 -6.99 -19.57 -2.57
CA ALA A 181 -6.51 -18.30 -3.05
C ALA A 181 -5.86 -18.41 -4.43
N SER A 182 -5.98 -17.38 -5.24
CA SER A 182 -5.21 -17.21 -6.47
C SER A 182 -3.81 -16.70 -6.12
N LYS A 183 -2.76 -17.35 -6.67
CA LYS A 183 -1.39 -16.86 -6.58
C LYS A 183 -1.15 -15.84 -7.69
N VAL A 184 -0.77 -14.63 -7.30
CA VAL A 184 -0.47 -13.51 -8.19
C VAL A 184 0.99 -13.13 -7.99
N ASP A 185 1.81 -13.35 -9.00
CA ASP A 185 3.20 -12.90 -9.01
C ASP A 185 3.29 -11.56 -9.73
N GLY A 186 4.18 -10.69 -9.27
CA GLY A 186 4.45 -9.39 -9.86
C GLY A 186 5.93 -9.08 -9.91
N ALA A 187 6.33 -8.35 -10.95
CA ALA A 187 7.65 -7.75 -11.06
C ALA A 187 7.50 -6.26 -11.32
N PHE A 188 8.26 -5.44 -10.62
CA PHE A 188 8.15 -3.99 -10.77
C PHE A 188 9.49 -3.30 -10.99
N SER A 189 9.40 -2.14 -11.62
CA SER A 189 10.47 -1.17 -11.73
C SER A 189 9.98 0.19 -11.27
N SER A 190 10.87 0.96 -10.64
CA SER A 190 10.57 2.32 -10.17
C SER A 190 11.64 3.31 -10.61
N SER A 191 11.22 4.55 -10.80
CA SER A 191 12.07 5.72 -10.97
C SER A 191 11.78 6.68 -9.82
N ILE A 192 12.82 7.14 -9.16
CA ILE A 192 12.75 7.99 -7.97
C ILE A 192 13.51 9.26 -8.29
N VAL A 193 12.87 10.41 -8.10
CA VAL A 193 13.49 11.72 -8.29
C VAL A 193 12.97 12.70 -7.26
N GLY A 194 13.82 13.61 -6.83
CA GLY A 194 13.37 14.66 -5.91
C GLY A 194 14.49 15.47 -5.31
N THR A 195 14.08 16.40 -4.47
CA THR A 195 14.98 17.27 -3.70
C THR A 195 14.54 17.28 -2.27
N GLN A 196 15.48 17.08 -1.35
CA GLN A 196 15.23 17.10 0.08
C GLN A 196 16.09 18.14 0.78
N GLU A 197 15.46 18.98 1.60
CA GLU A 197 16.20 19.90 2.46
C GLU A 197 16.82 19.14 3.62
N THR A 198 18.10 19.39 3.86
CA THR A 198 18.86 18.83 4.98
C THR A 198 19.47 19.97 5.80
N PRO A 199 19.93 19.73 7.03
CA PRO A 199 20.64 20.76 7.83
C PRO A 199 21.86 21.36 7.14
N ASN A 200 22.43 20.63 6.18
CA ASN A 200 23.61 21.03 5.42
C ASN A 200 23.32 21.60 4.03
N GLY A 201 22.04 21.92 3.74
CA GLY A 201 21.59 22.42 2.45
C GLY A 201 20.70 21.41 1.71
N SER A 202 20.40 21.72 0.46
CA SER A 202 19.54 20.87 -0.40
C SER A 202 20.33 19.67 -0.92
N ALA A 203 19.67 18.52 -0.96
CA ALA A 203 20.17 17.28 -1.57
C ALA A 203 19.23 16.85 -2.69
N ASP A 204 19.77 16.71 -3.90
CA ASP A 204 19.04 16.13 -5.02
C ASP A 204 19.15 14.61 -4.99
N ILE A 205 18.03 13.92 -5.17
CA ILE A 205 17.94 12.47 -5.13
C ILE A 205 17.42 11.99 -6.47
N ASP A 206 18.16 11.08 -7.09
CA ASP A 206 17.73 10.35 -8.27
C ASP A 206 18.07 8.87 -8.12
N GLY A 207 17.27 8.03 -8.77
CA GLY A 207 17.54 6.61 -8.71
C GLY A 207 16.48 5.74 -9.36
N THR A 208 16.77 4.44 -9.31
CA THR A 208 15.91 3.40 -9.84
C THR A 208 15.77 2.26 -8.84
N GLY A 209 14.64 1.58 -8.91
CA GLY A 209 14.39 0.39 -8.11
C GLY A 209 13.79 -0.73 -8.94
N THR A 210 14.03 -1.96 -8.51
CA THR A 210 13.39 -3.15 -9.07
C THR A 210 12.98 -4.08 -7.94
N GLY A 211 11.99 -4.92 -8.19
CA GLY A 211 11.57 -5.89 -7.19
C GLY A 211 10.57 -6.89 -7.72
N THR A 212 10.25 -7.84 -6.86
CA THR A 212 9.25 -8.87 -7.10
C THR A 212 8.29 -8.93 -5.93
N LEU A 213 7.10 -9.43 -6.19
CA LEU A 213 6.09 -9.66 -5.17
C LEU A 213 5.27 -10.90 -5.50
N THR A 214 4.72 -11.52 -4.48
CA THR A 214 3.74 -12.59 -4.60
C THR A 214 2.61 -12.30 -3.63
N TYR A 215 1.37 -12.31 -4.12
CA TYR A 215 0.17 -12.25 -3.32
C TYR A 215 -0.64 -13.52 -3.44
N PHE A 216 -1.29 -13.90 -2.37
CA PHE A 216 -2.35 -14.91 -2.35
C PHE A 216 -3.67 -14.19 -2.10
N ILE A 217 -4.53 -14.19 -3.13
CA ILE A 217 -5.77 -13.40 -3.15
C ILE A 217 -6.95 -14.34 -3.00
N GLY A 218 -7.75 -14.13 -1.97
CA GLY A 218 -9.00 -14.83 -1.73
C GLY A 218 -10.07 -14.49 -2.78
N PRO A 219 -11.16 -15.27 -2.86
CA PRO A 219 -12.23 -15.05 -3.82
C PRO A 219 -12.97 -13.72 -3.62
N ASP A 220 -12.94 -13.14 -2.43
CA ASP A 220 -13.48 -11.84 -2.04
C ASP A 220 -12.53 -10.67 -2.32
N GLY A 221 -11.31 -10.96 -2.83
CA GLY A 221 -10.26 -9.99 -3.10
C GLY A 221 -9.38 -9.68 -1.88
N SER A 222 -9.57 -10.34 -0.74
CA SER A 222 -8.71 -10.18 0.42
C SER A 222 -7.32 -10.79 0.20
N VAL A 223 -6.30 -10.21 0.79
CA VAL A 223 -4.95 -10.77 0.84
C VAL A 223 -4.91 -11.85 1.94
N VAL A 224 -4.70 -13.11 1.57
CA VAL A 224 -4.55 -14.21 2.51
C VAL A 224 -3.07 -14.63 2.68
N GLY A 225 -2.18 -13.74 2.36
CA GLY A 225 -0.73 -13.86 2.50
C GLY A 225 0.01 -13.22 1.34
N GLY A 226 1.28 -12.94 1.54
CA GLY A 226 2.11 -12.37 0.49
C GLY A 226 3.53 -12.05 0.95
N ASN A 227 4.38 -11.80 -0.01
CA ASN A 227 5.73 -11.29 0.21
C ASN A 227 6.14 -10.36 -0.93
N ALA A 228 7.08 -9.48 -0.64
CA ALA A 228 7.73 -8.62 -1.63
C ALA A 228 9.20 -8.46 -1.29
N SER A 229 10.02 -8.27 -2.32
CA SER A 229 11.41 -7.87 -2.18
C SER A 229 11.77 -6.84 -3.21
N SER A 230 12.61 -5.88 -2.85
CA SER A 230 13.09 -4.84 -3.76
C SER A 230 14.50 -4.40 -3.45
N THR A 231 15.16 -3.87 -4.47
CA THR A 231 16.43 -3.15 -4.35
C THR A 231 16.31 -1.85 -5.12
N SER A 232 16.68 -0.74 -4.47
CA SER A 232 16.75 0.59 -5.08
C SER A 232 18.18 1.11 -4.99
N ASN A 233 18.68 1.62 -6.10
CA ASN A 233 19.96 2.30 -6.20
C ASN A 233 19.68 3.78 -6.36
N LEU A 234 20.12 4.57 -5.39
CA LEU A 234 19.91 6.02 -5.33
C LEU A 234 21.25 6.74 -5.37
N ASN A 235 21.27 7.91 -5.98
CA ASN A 235 22.33 8.90 -5.84
C ASN A 235 21.77 10.09 -5.05
N VAL A 236 22.44 10.46 -3.99
CA VAL A 236 22.12 11.65 -3.20
C VAL A 236 23.22 12.69 -3.47
N THR A 237 22.88 13.72 -4.22
CA THR A 237 23.83 14.78 -4.60
C THR A 237 23.67 15.97 -3.66
N LEU A 238 24.69 16.22 -2.86
CA LEU A 238 24.76 17.38 -1.96
C LEU A 238 25.10 18.63 -2.77
N ALA A 239 24.11 19.43 -3.16
CA ALA A 239 24.26 20.56 -4.06
C ALA A 239 25.34 21.57 -3.60
N ALA A 240 25.39 21.87 -2.30
CA ALA A 240 26.37 22.81 -1.73
C ALA A 240 27.82 22.32 -1.82
N GLN A 241 28.04 21.02 -1.94
CA GLN A 241 29.38 20.40 -1.96
C GLN A 241 29.75 19.83 -3.33
N GLY A 242 28.81 19.72 -4.26
CA GLY A 242 29.00 19.09 -5.56
C GLY A 242 29.38 17.61 -5.48
N VAL A 243 29.00 16.92 -4.38
CA VAL A 243 29.35 15.53 -4.10
C VAL A 243 28.13 14.65 -4.23
N SER A 244 28.28 13.50 -4.89
CA SER A 244 27.26 12.47 -4.97
C SER A 244 27.60 11.28 -4.09
N VAL A 245 26.61 10.83 -3.31
CA VAL A 245 26.70 9.73 -2.36
C VAL A 245 25.77 8.61 -2.83
N PRO A 246 26.30 7.47 -3.28
CA PRO A 246 25.50 6.32 -3.63
C PRO A 246 24.85 5.68 -2.39
N VAL A 247 23.58 5.32 -2.53
CA VAL A 247 22.79 4.64 -1.50
C VAL A 247 22.08 3.44 -2.12
N VAL A 248 22.25 2.27 -1.52
CA VAL A 248 21.50 1.06 -1.90
C VAL A 248 20.53 0.73 -0.79
N LEU A 249 19.25 0.61 -1.16
CA LEU A 249 18.18 0.18 -0.25
C LEU A 249 17.66 -1.18 -0.69
N SER A 250 17.69 -2.15 0.21
CA SER A 250 17.05 -3.46 0.00
C SER A 250 15.92 -3.63 1.00
N THR A 251 14.72 -3.93 0.50
CA THR A 251 13.52 -4.08 1.34
C THR A 251 12.91 -5.44 1.14
N THR A 252 12.50 -6.09 2.23
CA THR A 252 11.65 -7.28 2.20
C THR A 252 10.42 -7.03 3.04
N VAL A 253 9.28 -7.56 2.57
CA VAL A 253 7.98 -7.47 3.25
C VAL A 253 7.36 -8.85 3.27
N GLU A 254 6.82 -9.26 4.41
CA GLU A 254 6.03 -10.47 4.56
C GLU A 254 4.67 -10.13 5.17
N ILE A 255 3.60 -10.65 4.59
CA ILE A 255 2.21 -10.40 5.00
C ILE A 255 1.60 -11.71 5.44
N THR A 256 1.12 -11.76 6.67
CA THR A 256 0.45 -12.92 7.26
C THR A 256 -0.88 -12.49 7.85
N PRO A 257 -2.03 -13.01 7.38
CA PRO A 257 -3.31 -12.80 8.04
C PRO A 257 -3.30 -13.48 9.42
N LEU A 258 -3.99 -12.87 10.36
CA LEU A 258 -4.16 -13.37 11.70
C LEU A 258 -5.61 -13.89 11.88
N PRO A 259 -5.83 -14.90 12.71
CA PRO A 259 -7.16 -15.41 13.01
C PRO A 259 -8.05 -14.39 13.72
#